data_517bfce6481a6367693e6590c681dd79
#
_entry.id   517bfce6481a6367693e6590c681dd79
#
_cell.length_a   1.000
_cell.length_b   1.000
_cell.length_c   1.000
_cell.angle_alpha   90.00
_cell.angle_beta   90.00
_cell.angle_gamma   90.00
#
_symmetry.space_group_name_H-M   'P 1'
#
loop_
_entity.id
_entity.type
_entity.pdbx_description
1 polymer ?
#
loop_
_entity_poly.entity_id
_entity_poly.type
_entity_poly.pdbx_seq_one_letter_code
_entity_poly.pdbx_strand_id
1 'polypeptide(L)'
;MSKKKSRLLWRCRRGIKEMDIILQDFIYSSYDKLSDENKMAFSELLDEQDLDILNWIIGKDKPADDKLINIINIIKMSRKNK
;
A
#
# COMPACT_ATOMS: atom_id res chain seq x y z
N MET A 1 4.31 -19.23 -0.52
CA MET A 1 4.00 -17.84 -0.92
C MET A 1 4.09 -17.72 -2.43
N SER A 2 3.17 -17.01 -3.05
CA SER A 2 3.18 -16.86 -4.51
C SER A 2 4.32 -15.93 -4.95
N LYS A 3 4.80 -16.15 -6.18
CA LYS A 3 5.84 -15.29 -6.75
C LYS A 3 5.40 -13.83 -6.81
N LYS A 4 4.12 -13.59 -7.05
CA LYS A 4 3.55 -12.26 -7.11
C LYS A 4 3.69 -11.51 -5.79
N LYS A 5 3.46 -12.21 -4.68
CA LYS A 5 3.55 -11.63 -3.35
C LYS A 5 5.00 -11.27 -3.01
N SER A 6 5.94 -12.13 -3.39
CA SER A 6 7.37 -11.86 -3.19
C SER A 6 7.83 -10.61 -3.93
N ARG A 7 7.36 -10.43 -5.16
CA ARG A 7 7.69 -9.23 -5.95
C ARG A 7 7.13 -7.98 -5.31
N LEU A 8 5.90 -8.05 -4.78
CA LEU A 8 5.30 -6.92 -4.09
C LEU A 8 6.08 -6.54 -2.84
N LEU A 9 6.52 -7.54 -2.07
CA LEU A 9 7.33 -7.29 -0.88
C LEU A 9 8.64 -6.58 -1.23
N TRP A 10 9.27 -6.96 -2.34
CA TRP A 10 10.46 -6.27 -2.83
C TRP A 10 10.18 -4.81 -3.16
N ARG A 11 9.07 -4.55 -3.85
CA ARG A 11 8.69 -3.20 -4.23
C ARG A 11 8.36 -2.31 -3.03
N CYS A 12 8.03 -2.92 -1.89
CA CYS A 12 7.76 -2.18 -0.67
C CYS A 12 9.02 -1.71 0.04
N ARG A 13 10.18 -2.22 -0.31
CA ARG A 13 11.45 -1.82 0.30
C ARG A 13 11.97 -0.55 -0.36
N ARG A 14 11.67 0.58 0.23
CA ARG A 14 11.96 1.89 -0.37
C ARG A 14 12.92 2.75 0.42
N GLY A 15 13.43 2.23 1.56
CA GLY A 15 14.38 2.97 2.37
C GLY A 15 13.75 3.81 3.47
N ILE A 16 12.44 3.94 3.50
CA ILE A 16 11.72 4.58 4.59
C ILE A 16 11.14 3.48 5.46
N LYS A 17 11.78 3.23 6.59
CA LYS A 17 11.49 2.07 7.43
C LYS A 17 10.02 1.98 7.84
N GLU A 18 9.43 3.08 8.29
CA GLU A 18 8.04 3.08 8.73
C GLU A 18 7.09 2.70 7.60
N MET A 19 7.33 3.25 6.41
CA MET A 19 6.51 2.94 5.25
C MET A 19 6.69 1.49 4.82
N ASP A 20 7.91 1.00 4.83
CA ASP A 20 8.19 -0.39 4.49
C ASP A 20 7.41 -1.34 5.40
N ILE A 21 7.41 -1.07 6.71
CA ILE A 21 6.69 -1.87 7.69
C ILE A 21 5.19 -1.84 7.42
N ILE A 22 4.63 -0.66 7.18
CA ILE A 22 3.19 -0.50 6.92
C ILE A 22 2.78 -1.29 5.68
N LEU A 23 3.52 -1.14 4.59
CA LEU A 23 3.18 -1.80 3.33
C LEU A 23 3.35 -3.32 3.42
N GLN A 24 4.41 -3.79 4.08
CA GLN A 24 4.62 -5.22 4.25
C GLN A 24 3.54 -5.84 5.13
N ASP A 25 3.20 -5.20 6.26
CA ASP A 25 2.11 -5.65 7.12
C ASP A 25 0.80 -5.76 6.34
N PHE A 26 0.53 -4.78 5.49
CA PHE A 26 -0.68 -4.79 4.68
C PHE A 26 -0.71 -5.98 3.73
N ILE A 27 0.42 -6.29 3.09
CA ILE A 27 0.51 -7.44 2.19
C ILE A 27 0.26 -8.74 2.95
N TYR A 28 0.87 -8.91 4.12
CA TYR A 28 0.71 -10.13 4.90
C TYR A 28 -0.70 -10.30 5.46
N SER A 29 -1.34 -9.20 5.87
CA SER A 29 -2.62 -9.29 6.58
C SER A 29 -3.84 -9.14 5.68
N SER A 30 -3.74 -8.40 4.58
CA SER A 30 -4.93 -7.96 3.86
C SER A 30 -4.88 -8.13 2.36
N TYR A 31 -3.70 -8.29 1.76
CA TYR A 31 -3.58 -8.30 0.30
C TYR A 31 -4.45 -9.37 -0.36
N ASP A 32 -4.46 -10.58 0.20
CA ASP A 32 -5.21 -11.70 -0.38
C ASP A 32 -6.72 -11.48 -0.34
N LYS A 33 -7.18 -10.61 0.56
CA LYS A 33 -8.60 -10.30 0.72
C LYS A 33 -9.07 -9.23 -0.25
N LEU A 34 -8.16 -8.58 -0.95
CA LEU A 34 -8.50 -7.51 -1.88
C LEU A 34 -9.14 -8.08 -3.14
N SER A 35 -10.06 -7.28 -3.73
CA SER A 35 -10.55 -7.57 -5.07
C SER A 35 -9.42 -7.41 -6.08
N ASP A 36 -9.59 -7.96 -7.28
CA ASP A 36 -8.59 -7.81 -8.33
C ASP A 36 -8.35 -6.33 -8.66
N GLU A 37 -9.40 -5.55 -8.66
CA GLU A 37 -9.32 -4.11 -8.90
C GLU A 37 -8.46 -3.43 -7.84
N ASN A 38 -8.65 -3.78 -6.57
CA ASN A 38 -7.85 -3.20 -5.49
C ASN A 38 -6.41 -3.69 -5.49
N LYS A 39 -6.18 -4.93 -5.91
CA LYS A 39 -4.81 -5.43 -6.08
C LYS A 39 -4.07 -4.66 -7.15
N MET A 40 -4.74 -4.33 -8.25
CA MET A 40 -4.17 -3.49 -9.29
C MET A 40 -3.87 -2.08 -8.78
N ALA A 41 -4.79 -1.51 -8.02
CA ALA A 41 -4.60 -0.19 -7.43
C ALA A 41 -3.39 -0.17 -6.49
N PHE A 42 -3.20 -1.23 -5.70
CA PHE A 42 -2.04 -1.35 -4.83
C PHE A 42 -0.74 -1.39 -5.64
N SER A 43 -0.73 -2.13 -6.74
CA SER A 43 0.43 -2.19 -7.63
C SER A 43 0.75 -0.82 -8.22
N GLU A 44 -0.27 -0.10 -8.66
CA GLU A 44 -0.10 1.26 -9.18
C GLU A 44 0.41 2.22 -8.11
N LEU A 45 -0.06 2.05 -6.87
CA LEU A 45 0.41 2.87 -5.74
C LEU A 45 1.90 2.71 -5.54
N LEU A 46 2.41 1.49 -5.67
CA LEU A 46 3.83 1.23 -5.47
C LEU A 46 4.72 1.86 -6.55
N ASP A 47 4.13 2.32 -7.66
CA ASP A 47 4.87 3.05 -8.67
C ASP A 47 5.05 4.53 -8.34
N GLU A 48 4.36 5.03 -7.32
CA GLU A 48 4.46 6.43 -6.90
C GLU A 48 5.71 6.67 -6.04
N GLN A 49 6.06 7.95 -5.89
CA GLN A 49 7.24 8.32 -5.09
C GLN A 49 7.03 8.05 -3.61
N ASP A 50 8.10 7.70 -2.92
CA ASP A 50 8.05 7.32 -1.51
C ASP A 50 7.40 8.38 -0.63
N LEU A 51 7.80 9.63 -0.79
CA LEU A 51 7.27 10.72 0.02
C LEU A 51 5.79 10.96 -0.23
N ASP A 52 5.36 10.80 -1.47
CA ASP A 52 3.94 10.93 -1.80
C ASP A 52 3.11 9.85 -1.10
N ILE A 53 3.55 8.59 -1.20
CA ILE A 53 2.86 7.49 -0.54
C ILE A 53 2.79 7.71 0.96
N LEU A 54 3.90 8.11 1.56
CA LEU A 54 3.94 8.35 3.00
C LEU A 54 2.99 9.47 3.40
N ASN A 55 3.00 10.59 2.68
CA ASN A 55 2.11 11.72 2.97
C ASN A 55 0.64 11.33 2.87
N TRP A 56 0.31 10.47 1.92
CA TRP A 56 -1.06 10.00 1.77
C TRP A 56 -1.47 9.09 2.95
N ILE A 57 -0.57 8.21 3.38
CA ILE A 57 -0.85 7.28 4.48
C ILE A 57 -1.02 8.02 5.80
N ILE A 58 -0.18 9.03 6.07
CA ILE A 58 -0.27 9.80 7.32
C ILE A 58 -1.31 10.91 7.28
N GLY A 59 -1.92 11.14 6.12
CA GLY A 59 -3.02 12.09 6.00
C GLY A 59 -2.64 13.52 5.72
N LYS A 60 -1.40 13.80 5.37
CA LYS A 60 -0.97 15.14 5.01
C LYS A 60 -1.45 15.56 3.64
N ASP A 61 -1.69 14.61 2.75
CA ASP A 61 -2.07 14.88 1.38
C ASP A 61 -2.95 13.77 0.86
N LYS A 62 -3.50 13.94 -0.34
CA LYS A 62 -4.35 12.94 -0.98
C LYS A 62 -3.89 12.75 -2.42
N PRO A 63 -3.93 11.51 -2.94
CA PRO A 63 -3.66 11.30 -4.36
C PRO A 63 -4.78 11.90 -5.21
N ALA A 64 -4.46 12.24 -6.44
CA ALA A 64 -5.44 12.79 -7.38
C ALA A 64 -6.33 11.70 -7.98
N ASP A 65 -5.84 10.47 -8.04
CA ASP A 65 -6.53 9.34 -8.65
C ASP A 65 -7.45 8.67 -7.61
N ASP A 66 -8.73 8.50 -7.96
CA ASP A 66 -9.71 7.88 -7.07
C ASP A 66 -9.34 6.46 -6.67
N LYS A 67 -8.70 5.71 -7.57
CA LYS A 67 -8.25 4.35 -7.27
C LYS A 67 -7.20 4.36 -6.18
N LEU A 68 -6.29 5.32 -6.23
CA LEU A 68 -5.24 5.46 -5.22
C LEU A 68 -5.82 5.95 -3.89
N ILE A 69 -6.79 6.85 -3.94
CA ILE A 69 -7.48 7.29 -2.72
C ILE A 69 -8.14 6.09 -2.03
N ASN A 70 -8.80 5.25 -2.80
CA ASN A 70 -9.48 4.08 -2.26
C ASN A 70 -8.50 3.10 -1.61
N ILE A 71 -7.41 2.76 -2.29
CA ILE A 71 -6.44 1.81 -1.73
C ILE A 71 -5.72 2.39 -0.50
N ILE A 72 -5.43 3.68 -0.50
CA ILE A 72 -4.84 4.33 0.67
C ILE A 72 -5.80 4.26 1.86
N ASN A 73 -7.09 4.48 1.64
CA ASN A 73 -8.09 4.36 2.71
C ASN A 73 -8.15 2.93 3.26
N ILE A 74 -8.07 1.93 2.40
CA ILE A 74 -8.06 0.53 2.82
C ILE A 74 -6.83 0.25 3.69
N ILE A 75 -5.67 0.76 3.30
CA ILE A 75 -4.44 0.61 4.08
C ILE A 75 -4.58 1.26 5.46
N LYS A 76 -5.13 2.47 5.50
CA LYS A 76 -5.33 3.19 6.76
C LYS A 76 -6.29 2.44 7.69
N MET A 77 -7.36 1.89 7.15
CA MET A 77 -8.33 1.14 7.94
C MET A 77 -7.71 -0.14 8.49
N SER A 78 -6.89 -0.80 7.71
CA SER A 78 -6.18 -2.00 8.16
C SER A 78 -5.28 -1.70 9.35
N ARG A 79 -4.64 -0.54 9.37
CA ARG A 79 -3.78 -0.14 10.48
C ARG A 79 -4.56 0.16 11.76
N LYS A 80 -5.73 0.75 11.62
CA LYS A 80 -6.56 1.12 12.78
C LYS A 80 -7.11 -0.09 13.53
N ASN A 81 -7.18 -1.23 12.87
CA ASN A 81 -7.76 -2.44 13.45
C ASN A 81 -6.74 -3.30 14.21
N LYS A 82 -5.56 -2.79 14.43
CA LYS A 82 -4.53 -3.50 15.19
C LYS A 82 -4.52 -3.12 16.65
#